data_026ee372fdf223e7847330774d88c01f
#
_entry.id   026ee372fdf223e7847330774d88c01f
#
_cell.length_a   1.000
_cell.length_b   1.000
_cell.length_c   1.000
_cell.angle_alpha   90.00
_cell.angle_beta   90.00
_cell.angle_gamma   90.00
#
_symmetry.space_group_name_H-M   'P 1'
#
loop_
_entity.id
_entity.type
_entity.pdbx_description
1 polymer ?
#
loop_
_entity_poly.entity_id
_entity_poly.type
_entity_poly.pdbx_seq_one_letter_code
_entity_poly.pdbx_strand_id
1 'polypeptide(L)'
;MQYFGELISLGVAFSWTITAILSEYASKRLGSITLNMLRMVFALAFSVVMFLVVFGKPLPAEGSTEAYCWMALSGFVGFVMCDYCLMKCYTIIGSRFGQLFMTLAPLSAAITAWILLGQKLQIMSILAMFVTLAGI
;
A
#
# COMPACT_ATOMS: atom_id res chain seq x y z
N MET A 1 7.92 5.20 -26.99
CA MET A 1 7.92 4.69 -25.61
C MET A 1 6.56 4.84 -24.88
N GLN A 2 5.46 4.91 -25.64
CA GLN A 2 4.12 5.18 -25.08
C GLN A 2 3.59 4.02 -24.20
N TYR A 3 3.97 2.79 -24.50
CA TYR A 3 3.46 1.59 -23.81
C TYR A 3 4.35 1.06 -22.67
N PHE A 4 5.48 1.71 -22.40
CA PHE A 4 6.43 1.23 -21.37
C PHE A 4 5.86 1.36 -19.95
N GLY A 5 5.11 2.41 -19.68
CA GLY A 5 4.42 2.61 -18.40
C GLY A 5 3.31 1.59 -18.18
N GLU A 6 2.57 1.23 -19.22
CA GLU A 6 1.50 0.22 -19.15
C GLU A 6 2.07 -1.18 -18.87
N LEU A 7 3.20 -1.51 -19.52
CA LEU A 7 3.88 -2.78 -19.29
C LEU A 7 4.41 -2.91 -17.85
N ILE A 8 4.97 -1.81 -17.30
CA ILE A 8 5.42 -1.77 -15.91
C ILE A 8 4.23 -1.92 -14.96
N SER A 9 3.12 -1.23 -15.21
CA SER A 9 1.93 -1.31 -14.35
C SER A 9 1.33 -2.72 -14.32
N LEU A 10 1.35 -3.42 -15.46
CA LEU A 10 0.95 -4.83 -15.54
C LEU A 10 1.88 -5.73 -14.70
N GLY A 11 3.19 -5.51 -14.78
CA GLY A 11 4.18 -6.21 -13.96
C GLY A 11 4.00 -5.98 -12.46
N VAL A 12 3.68 -4.76 -12.07
CA VAL A 12 3.38 -4.41 -10.67
C VAL A 12 2.11 -5.13 -10.20
N ALA A 13 1.04 -5.14 -11.00
CA ALA A 13 -0.20 -5.83 -10.66
C ALA A 13 0.00 -7.33 -10.47
N PHE A 14 0.81 -7.95 -11.35
CA PHE A 14 1.15 -9.36 -11.25
C PHE A 14 1.97 -9.67 -9.99
N SER A 15 2.99 -8.86 -9.71
CA SER A 15 3.81 -8.97 -8.48
C SER A 15 2.96 -8.79 -7.22
N TRP A 16 2.01 -7.86 -7.23
CA TRP A 16 1.09 -7.62 -6.12
C TRP A 16 0.20 -8.84 -5.86
N THR A 17 -0.32 -9.46 -6.90
CA THR A 17 -1.15 -10.67 -6.78
C THR A 17 -0.37 -11.84 -6.17
N ILE A 18 0.85 -12.08 -6.65
CA ILE A 18 1.74 -13.11 -6.10
C ILE A 18 2.02 -12.82 -4.61
N THR A 19 2.34 -11.59 -4.27
CA THR A 19 2.61 -11.17 -2.89
C THR A 19 1.40 -11.40 -1.99
N ALA A 20 0.18 -11.16 -2.46
CA ALA A 20 -1.03 -11.40 -1.69
C ALA A 20 -1.23 -12.89 -1.36
N ILE A 21 -1.05 -13.77 -2.36
CA ILE A 21 -1.19 -15.23 -2.20
C ILE A 21 -0.11 -15.77 -1.25
N LEU A 22 1.15 -15.35 -1.45
CA LEU A 22 2.25 -15.76 -0.57
C LEU A 22 2.06 -15.25 0.86
N SER A 23 1.55 -14.02 1.03
CA SER A 23 1.26 -13.45 2.33
C SER A 23 0.14 -14.18 3.05
N GLU A 24 -0.89 -14.63 2.35
CA GLU A 24 -1.94 -15.49 2.92
C GLU A 24 -1.35 -16.79 3.46
N TYR A 25 -0.57 -17.47 2.64
CA TYR A 25 0.05 -18.74 3.04
C TYR A 25 1.01 -18.58 4.21
N ALA A 26 1.87 -17.57 4.16
CA ALA A 26 2.83 -17.28 5.21
C ALA A 26 2.15 -16.82 6.52
N SER A 27 1.09 -16.00 6.40
CA SER A 27 0.35 -15.50 7.55
C SER A 27 -0.40 -16.62 8.30
N LYS A 28 -0.90 -17.62 7.59
CA LYS A 28 -1.51 -18.83 8.18
C LYS A 28 -0.50 -19.71 8.94
N ARG A 29 0.78 -19.70 8.55
CA ARG A 29 1.83 -20.49 9.18
C ARG A 29 2.57 -19.77 10.31
N LEU A 30 2.93 -18.51 10.08
CA LEU A 30 3.76 -17.71 10.98
C LEU A 30 2.95 -16.83 11.93
N GLY A 31 1.66 -16.63 11.62
CA GLY A 31 0.82 -15.65 12.29
C GLY A 31 0.94 -14.25 11.66
N SER A 32 -0.17 -13.52 11.70
CA SER A 32 -0.30 -12.21 11.04
C SER A 32 0.68 -11.16 11.61
N ILE A 33 0.90 -11.15 12.92
CA ILE A 33 1.80 -10.19 13.58
C ILE A 33 3.25 -10.46 13.18
N THR A 34 3.69 -11.71 13.27
CA THR A 34 5.07 -12.11 12.96
C THR A 34 5.41 -11.80 11.50
N LEU A 35 4.50 -12.13 10.59
CA LEU A 35 4.69 -11.84 9.18
C LEU A 35 4.77 -10.33 8.90
N ASN A 36 3.89 -9.54 9.53
CA ASN A 36 3.89 -8.10 9.35
C ASN A 36 5.20 -7.48 9.86
N MET A 37 5.66 -7.87 11.05
CA MET A 37 6.95 -7.40 11.59
C MET A 37 8.13 -7.78 10.68
N LEU A 38 8.15 -9.01 10.18
CA LEU A 38 9.21 -9.48 9.29
C LEU A 38 9.24 -8.67 7.99
N ARG A 39 8.08 -8.41 7.39
CA ARG A 39 7.95 -7.56 6.19
C ARG A 39 8.48 -6.15 6.43
N MET A 40 8.15 -5.54 7.58
CA MET A 40 8.63 -4.20 7.94
C MET A 40 10.14 -4.15 8.08
N VAL A 41 10.75 -5.14 8.74
CA VAL A 41 12.20 -5.21 8.90
C VAL A 41 12.89 -5.33 7.54
N PHE A 42 12.41 -6.22 6.66
CA PHE A 42 12.95 -6.35 5.31
C PHE A 42 12.74 -5.10 4.46
N ALA A 43 11.57 -4.48 4.54
CA ALA A 43 11.27 -3.24 3.81
C ALA A 43 12.18 -2.09 4.26
N LEU A 44 12.41 -1.96 5.58
CA LEU A 44 13.34 -0.97 6.13
C LEU A 44 14.77 -1.23 5.66
N ALA A 45 15.25 -2.48 5.78
CA ALA A 45 16.59 -2.83 5.34
C ALA A 45 16.79 -2.54 3.84
N PHE A 46 15.83 -2.94 3.01
CA PHE A 46 15.87 -2.68 1.57
C PHE A 46 15.84 -1.19 1.26
N SER A 47 15.01 -0.41 1.96
CA SER A 47 14.92 1.04 1.79
C SER A 47 16.24 1.73 2.14
N VAL A 48 16.88 1.33 3.24
CA VAL A 48 18.20 1.87 3.64
C VAL A 48 19.27 1.56 2.58
N VAL A 49 19.30 0.32 2.07
CA VAL A 49 20.25 -0.08 1.02
C VAL A 49 20.00 0.73 -0.26
N MET A 50 18.75 0.86 -0.69
CA MET A 50 18.40 1.66 -1.86
C MET A 50 18.79 3.14 -1.70
N PHE A 51 18.55 3.69 -0.51
CA PHE A 51 18.93 5.08 -0.22
C PHE A 51 20.44 5.29 -0.25
N LEU A 52 21.20 4.34 0.30
CA LEU A 52 22.67 4.35 0.23
C LEU A 52 23.20 4.28 -1.21
N VAL A 53 22.60 3.41 -2.04
CA VAL A 53 23.04 3.23 -3.44
C VAL A 53 22.70 4.44 -4.30
N VAL A 54 21.50 5.04 -4.12
CA VAL A 54 21.03 6.14 -4.98
C VAL A 54 21.56 7.51 -4.52
N PHE A 55 21.56 7.76 -3.21
CA PHE A 55 21.86 9.08 -2.64
C PHE A 55 23.18 9.15 -1.85
N GLY A 56 23.83 8.00 -1.61
CA GLY A 56 25.06 7.93 -0.82
C GLY A 56 24.88 8.27 0.67
N LYS A 57 23.64 8.43 1.14
CA LYS A 57 23.30 8.75 2.53
C LYS A 57 22.29 7.71 3.05
N PRO A 58 22.38 7.27 4.33
CA PRO A 58 21.47 6.23 4.85
C PRO A 58 20.06 6.72 5.15
N LEU A 59 19.87 8.04 5.33
CA LEU A 59 18.60 8.67 5.70
C LEU A 59 18.48 10.05 5.06
N PRO A 60 17.27 10.49 4.69
CA PRO A 60 17.02 11.86 4.25
C PRO A 60 17.19 12.81 5.44
N ALA A 61 18.27 13.59 5.46
CA ALA A 61 18.60 14.47 6.58
C ALA A 61 17.98 15.88 6.48
N GLU A 62 17.23 16.18 5.43
CA GLU A 62 16.81 17.56 5.09
C GLU A 62 15.31 17.85 5.31
N GLY A 63 14.62 17.04 6.13
CA GLY A 63 13.21 17.25 6.43
C GLY A 63 12.99 18.14 7.66
N SER A 64 11.90 18.92 7.70
CA SER A 64 11.48 19.59 8.92
C SER A 64 10.99 18.56 9.96
N THR A 65 11.13 18.88 11.26
CA THR A 65 10.67 18.03 12.36
C THR A 65 9.18 17.69 12.22
N GLU A 66 8.39 18.63 11.76
CA GLU A 66 6.96 18.46 11.51
C GLU A 66 6.69 17.41 10.42
N ALA A 67 7.45 17.45 9.32
CA ALA A 67 7.35 16.46 8.25
C ALA A 67 7.69 15.04 8.75
N TYR A 68 8.72 14.90 9.59
CA TYR A 68 9.06 13.61 10.20
C TYR A 68 7.98 13.08 11.13
N CYS A 69 7.34 13.94 11.94
CA CYS A 69 6.21 13.55 12.78
C CYS A 69 5.01 13.05 11.97
N TRP A 70 4.65 13.76 10.89
CA TRP A 70 3.57 13.35 10.01
C TRP A 70 3.89 12.06 9.27
N MET A 71 5.11 11.89 8.79
CA MET A 71 5.56 10.65 8.16
C MET A 71 5.55 9.47 9.12
N ALA A 72 6.02 9.67 10.36
CA ALA A 72 6.00 8.63 11.40
C ALA A 72 4.57 8.22 11.76
N LEU A 73 3.66 9.19 11.94
CA LEU A 73 2.25 8.93 12.22
C LEU A 73 1.58 8.17 11.05
N SER A 74 1.80 8.62 9.83
CA SER A 74 1.28 7.96 8.62
C SER A 74 1.82 6.54 8.48
N GLY A 75 3.11 6.34 8.71
CA GLY A 75 3.73 5.03 8.69
C GLY A 75 3.19 4.09 9.77
N PHE A 76 2.99 4.61 10.98
CA PHE A 76 2.41 3.82 12.07
C PHE A 76 0.98 3.37 11.74
N VAL A 77 0.12 4.27 11.31
CA VAL A 77 -1.27 3.94 10.96
C VAL A 77 -1.32 3.00 9.75
N GLY A 78 -0.57 3.30 8.69
CA GLY A 78 -0.59 2.52 7.44
C GLY A 78 0.03 1.13 7.58
N PHE A 79 1.27 1.06 8.08
CA PHE A 79 2.01 -0.21 8.10
C PHE A 79 1.77 -1.04 9.37
N VAL A 80 1.58 -0.41 10.53
CA VAL A 80 1.36 -1.18 11.76
C VAL A 80 -0.11 -1.57 11.88
N MET A 81 -1.04 -0.64 11.76
CA MET A 81 -2.46 -0.93 11.97
C MET A 81 -3.13 -1.52 10.72
N CYS A 82 -3.05 -0.85 9.57
CA CYS A 82 -3.78 -1.29 8.38
C CYS A 82 -3.20 -2.57 7.79
N ASP A 83 -1.87 -2.70 7.69
CA ASP A 83 -1.24 -3.93 7.19
C ASP A 83 -1.48 -5.12 8.12
N TYR A 84 -1.46 -4.91 9.43
CA TYR A 84 -1.82 -5.95 10.38
C TYR A 84 -3.27 -6.42 10.19
N CYS A 85 -4.21 -5.50 10.07
CA CYS A 85 -5.62 -5.83 9.80
C CYS A 85 -5.78 -6.60 8.49
N LEU A 86 -5.04 -6.18 7.44
CA LEU A 86 -5.04 -6.85 6.14
C LEU A 86 -4.50 -8.28 6.25
N MET A 87 -3.37 -8.49 6.94
CA MET A 87 -2.80 -9.82 7.15
C MET A 87 -3.75 -10.72 7.95
N LYS A 88 -4.43 -10.16 8.94
CA LYS A 88 -5.44 -10.88 9.71
C LYS A 88 -6.67 -11.21 8.86
N CYS A 89 -7.08 -10.31 7.99
CA CYS A 89 -8.13 -10.54 7.02
C CYS A 89 -7.79 -11.73 6.09
N TYR A 90 -6.55 -11.80 5.59
CA TYR A 90 -6.08 -12.91 4.76
C TYR A 90 -6.13 -14.25 5.48
N THR A 91 -5.91 -14.30 6.79
CA THR A 91 -6.00 -15.55 7.53
C THR A 91 -7.44 -16.03 7.75
N ILE A 92 -8.40 -15.11 7.83
CA ILE A 92 -9.80 -15.41 8.15
C ILE A 92 -10.63 -15.66 6.89
N ILE A 93 -10.60 -14.75 5.93
CA ILE A 93 -11.43 -14.78 4.72
C ILE A 93 -10.65 -15.03 3.43
N GLY A 94 -9.32 -15.11 3.51
CA GLY A 94 -8.45 -15.35 2.36
C GLY A 94 -8.06 -14.09 1.59
N SER A 95 -7.00 -14.22 0.78
CA SER A 95 -6.45 -13.09 0.02
C SER A 95 -7.40 -12.56 -1.06
N ARG A 96 -8.23 -13.41 -1.65
CA ARG A 96 -9.20 -13.01 -2.69
C ARG A 96 -10.15 -11.92 -2.19
N PHE A 97 -10.82 -12.18 -1.07
CA PHE A 97 -11.75 -11.23 -0.48
C PHE A 97 -11.03 -10.02 0.14
N GLY A 98 -9.86 -10.25 0.76
CA GLY A 98 -9.04 -9.15 1.28
C GLY A 98 -8.61 -8.17 0.19
N GLN A 99 -8.25 -8.65 -1.00
CA GLN A 99 -7.91 -7.80 -2.14
C GLN A 99 -9.13 -7.06 -2.70
N LEU A 100 -10.32 -7.65 -2.70
CA LEU A 100 -11.55 -6.95 -3.09
C LEU A 100 -11.81 -5.74 -2.17
N PHE A 101 -11.61 -5.88 -0.86
CA PHE A 101 -11.73 -4.75 0.05
C PHE A 101 -10.68 -3.66 -0.21
N MET A 102 -9.47 -4.03 -0.66
CA MET A 102 -8.43 -3.06 -1.02
C MET A 102 -8.81 -2.19 -2.22
N THR A 103 -9.69 -2.65 -3.10
CA THR A 103 -10.18 -1.82 -4.22
C THR A 103 -11.06 -0.65 -3.76
N LEU A 104 -11.57 -0.68 -2.53
CA LEU A 104 -12.28 0.44 -1.92
C LEU A 104 -11.34 1.55 -1.42
N ALA A 105 -10.03 1.26 -1.28
CA ALA A 105 -9.05 2.24 -0.77
C ALA A 105 -8.93 3.50 -1.65
N PRO A 106 -8.85 3.42 -2.99
CA PRO A 106 -8.85 4.62 -3.84
C PRO A 106 -10.13 5.45 -3.71
N LEU A 107 -11.27 4.81 -3.51
CA LEU A 107 -12.55 5.49 -3.33
C LEU A 107 -12.58 6.27 -2.01
N SER A 108 -12.19 5.64 -0.91
CA SER A 108 -12.12 6.30 0.40
C SER A 108 -11.08 7.41 0.42
N ALA A 109 -9.93 7.23 -0.25
CA ALA A 109 -8.92 8.26 -0.40
C ALA A 109 -9.44 9.48 -1.18
N ALA A 110 -10.18 9.26 -2.27
CA ALA A 110 -10.77 10.33 -3.08
C ALA A 110 -11.84 11.12 -2.29
N ILE A 111 -12.70 10.43 -1.55
CA ILE A 111 -13.71 11.07 -0.69
C ILE A 111 -13.02 11.90 0.40
N THR A 112 -11.99 11.36 1.05
CA THR A 112 -11.23 12.05 2.09
C THR A 112 -10.51 13.28 1.52
N ALA A 113 -9.89 13.17 0.34
CA ALA A 113 -9.25 14.28 -0.35
C ALA A 113 -10.25 15.37 -0.74
N TRP A 114 -11.45 15.01 -1.16
CA TRP A 114 -12.51 15.98 -1.45
C TRP A 114 -12.96 16.72 -0.19
N ILE A 115 -13.18 16.03 0.93
CA ILE A 115 -13.67 16.63 2.17
C ILE A 115 -12.59 17.47 2.87
N LEU A 116 -11.36 16.94 2.98
CA LEU A 116 -10.29 17.58 3.77
C LEU A 116 -9.47 18.58 2.97
N LEU A 117 -9.22 18.32 1.68
CA LEU A 117 -8.38 19.18 0.84
C LEU A 117 -9.21 20.04 -0.13
N GLY A 118 -10.53 19.88 -0.19
CA GLY A 118 -11.39 20.63 -1.12
C GLY A 118 -11.08 20.33 -2.60
N GLN A 119 -10.42 19.21 -2.90
CA GLN A 119 -10.05 18.85 -4.28
C GLN A 119 -11.32 18.53 -5.07
N LYS A 120 -11.50 19.21 -6.21
CA LYS A 120 -12.62 18.91 -7.11
C LYS A 120 -12.35 17.60 -7.85
N LEU A 121 -13.18 16.61 -7.59
CA LEU A 121 -13.17 15.36 -8.36
C LEU A 121 -13.64 15.62 -9.78
N GLN A 122 -12.86 15.19 -10.77
CA GLN A 122 -13.31 15.23 -12.16
C GLN A 122 -14.42 14.20 -12.38
N ILE A 123 -15.42 14.53 -13.17
CA ILE A 123 -16.56 13.64 -13.49
C ILE A 123 -16.08 12.29 -14.02
N MET A 124 -14.99 12.29 -14.83
CA MET A 124 -14.37 11.08 -15.35
C MET A 124 -13.83 10.16 -14.24
N SER A 125 -13.27 10.74 -13.16
CA SER A 125 -12.78 9.96 -12.01
C SER A 125 -13.93 9.34 -11.23
N ILE A 126 -15.05 10.04 -11.08
CA ILE A 126 -16.26 9.53 -10.43
C ILE A 126 -16.84 8.36 -11.23
N LEU A 127 -16.94 8.50 -12.55
CA LEU A 127 -17.41 7.41 -13.43
C LEU A 127 -16.48 6.18 -13.35
N ALA A 128 -15.17 6.38 -13.37
CA ALA A 128 -14.21 5.30 -13.24
C ALA A 128 -14.35 4.56 -11.90
N MET A 129 -14.60 5.27 -10.80
CA MET A 129 -14.86 4.67 -9.49
C MET A 129 -16.14 3.83 -9.49
N PHE A 130 -17.23 4.32 -10.10
CA PHE A 130 -18.47 3.55 -10.21
C PHE A 130 -18.29 2.28 -11.06
N VAL A 131 -17.56 2.37 -12.18
CA VAL A 131 -17.27 1.21 -13.03
C VAL A 131 -16.42 0.18 -12.26
N THR A 132 -15.44 0.64 -11.47
CA THR A 132 -14.63 -0.26 -10.64
C THR A 132 -15.49 -0.97 -9.58
N LEU A 133 -16.38 -0.25 -8.90
CA LEU A 133 -17.30 -0.83 -7.91
C LEU A 133 -18.30 -1.81 -8.53
N ALA A 134 -18.78 -1.55 -9.74
CA ALA A 134 -19.70 -2.44 -10.43
C ALA A 134 -19.02 -3.73 -10.94
N GLY A 135 -17.69 -3.76 -11.04
CA GLY A 135 -16.90 -4.92 -11.44
C GLY A 135 -16.47 -5.84 -10.28
N ILE A 136 -16.79 -5.46 -9.03
CA ILE A 136 -16.53 -6.24 -7.81
C ILE A 136 -17.75 -7.06 -7.42
#